data_dd28f2a4eb963e5900f081d257ded16d
#
_entry.id   dd28f2a4eb963e5900f081d257ded16d
#
_cell.length_a   1.000
_cell.length_b   1.000
_cell.length_c   1.000
_cell.angle_alpha   90.00
_cell.angle_beta   90.00
_cell.angle_gamma   90.00
#
_symmetry.space_group_name_H-M   'P 1'
#
loop_
_entity.id
_entity.type
_entity.pdbx_description
1 polymer ?
#
loop_
_entity_poly.entity_id
_entity_poly.type
_entity_poly.pdbx_seq_one_letter_code
_entity_poly.pdbx_strand_id
1 'polypeptide(L)'
;MFEPRLALASLSGEADAAWAAAGADLAGAAFVGGIALDEPSREAAQTLTERDRNEFLPPDPLQFVDDQLSQLADVPINSGVNVRSTTVEPIQEAAAICAEHGAILEINAHCRQPELCAAGCGESLLADSDRLTTYVEAAAGEDSAVSVKIRTEVPGVDLPTVAQRIERAGADIIHVDAMDSEQIITEIDEATELFIIANNEVRDRQSVQEYLGYGADAVSVGRPSREPEGPVMQRVAEAVDAWEAPAR
;
A
#
# COMPACT_ATOMS: atom_id res chain seq x y z
N MET A 1 -13.88 -3.51 6.01
CA MET A 1 -13.04 -3.28 4.90
C MET A 1 -12.71 -4.57 4.12
N PHE A 2 -11.83 -5.46 4.51
CA PHE A 2 -11.64 -6.77 3.84
C PHE A 2 -11.37 -7.89 4.83
N GLU A 3 -11.73 -9.12 4.44
CA GLU A 3 -11.47 -10.36 5.17
C GLU A 3 -10.99 -11.44 4.18
N PRO A 4 -10.03 -12.31 4.58
CA PRO A 4 -9.30 -12.27 5.86
C PRO A 4 -8.42 -11.03 6.02
N ARG A 5 -8.02 -10.69 7.26
CA ARG A 5 -7.23 -9.49 7.62
C ARG A 5 -5.75 -9.60 7.23
N LEU A 6 -5.49 -10.16 6.08
CA LEU A 6 -4.18 -10.31 5.45
C LEU A 6 -4.18 -9.64 4.10
N ALA A 7 -3.22 -8.76 3.86
CA ALA A 7 -3.01 -8.13 2.57
C ALA A 7 -1.67 -8.56 1.95
N LEU A 8 -1.64 -8.62 0.63
CA LEU A 8 -0.41 -8.74 -0.14
C LEU A 8 0.11 -7.33 -0.45
N ALA A 9 1.27 -6.99 0.12
CA ALA A 9 1.89 -5.68 -0.11
C ALA A 9 2.60 -5.62 -1.46
N SER A 10 2.46 -4.51 -2.16
CA SER A 10 3.04 -4.30 -3.50
C SER A 10 4.54 -4.60 -3.57
N LEU A 11 4.97 -5.25 -4.65
CA LEU A 11 6.35 -5.55 -4.99
C LEU A 11 6.63 -4.97 -6.38
N SER A 12 7.42 -3.90 -6.46
CA SER A 12 7.70 -3.22 -7.73
C SER A 12 8.20 -4.19 -8.80
N GLY A 13 7.55 -4.16 -9.98
CA GLY A 13 7.89 -5.00 -11.12
C GLY A 13 7.57 -6.50 -10.97
N GLU A 14 6.91 -6.91 -9.88
CA GLU A 14 6.58 -8.31 -9.59
C GLU A 14 5.10 -8.52 -9.19
N ALA A 15 4.51 -7.55 -8.49
CA ALA A 15 3.13 -7.63 -8.00
C ALA A 15 2.14 -7.23 -9.12
N ASP A 16 1.81 -8.15 -10.00
CA ASP A 16 0.81 -8.04 -11.06
C ASP A 16 -0.51 -8.75 -10.69
N ALA A 17 -1.48 -8.73 -11.60
CA ALA A 17 -2.76 -9.39 -11.41
C ALA A 17 -2.62 -10.91 -11.22
N ALA A 18 -1.67 -11.56 -11.90
CA ALA A 18 -1.46 -13.00 -11.76
C ALA A 18 -0.93 -13.34 -10.36
N TRP A 19 0.00 -12.53 -9.83
CA TRP A 19 0.48 -12.67 -8.46
C TRP A 19 -0.65 -12.44 -7.44
N ALA A 20 -1.49 -11.41 -7.63
CA ALA A 20 -2.61 -11.14 -6.74
C ALA A 20 -3.63 -12.29 -6.74
N ALA A 21 -3.98 -12.81 -7.92
CA ALA A 21 -4.89 -13.95 -8.07
C ALA A 21 -4.35 -15.22 -7.40
N ALA A 22 -3.03 -15.48 -7.50
CA ALA A 22 -2.41 -16.63 -6.84
C ALA A 22 -2.46 -16.59 -5.31
N GLY A 23 -2.60 -15.40 -4.72
CA GLY A 23 -2.70 -15.22 -3.26
C GLY A 23 -4.13 -15.10 -2.73
N ALA A 24 -5.15 -15.12 -3.59
CA ALA A 24 -6.54 -14.85 -3.24
C ALA A 24 -7.16 -15.86 -2.25
N ASP A 25 -6.67 -17.09 -2.20
CA ASP A 25 -7.14 -18.10 -1.25
C ASP A 25 -6.71 -17.82 0.20
N LEU A 26 -5.69 -16.99 0.40
CA LEU A 26 -5.11 -16.70 1.72
C LEU A 26 -5.26 -15.23 2.16
N ALA A 27 -5.42 -14.31 1.22
CA ALA A 27 -5.43 -12.88 1.49
C ALA A 27 -6.78 -12.22 1.13
N GLY A 28 -7.22 -11.26 1.95
CA GLY A 28 -8.43 -10.49 1.71
C GLY A 28 -8.21 -9.29 0.78
N ALA A 29 -6.95 -8.84 0.62
CA ALA A 29 -6.59 -7.74 -0.28
C ALA A 29 -5.22 -7.96 -0.92
N ALA A 30 -5.01 -7.37 -2.11
CA ALA A 30 -3.70 -7.34 -2.78
C ALA A 30 -3.47 -6.00 -3.47
N PHE A 31 -2.28 -5.42 -3.29
CA PHE A 31 -1.86 -4.16 -3.89
C PHE A 31 -0.90 -4.41 -5.05
N VAL A 32 -1.40 -4.33 -6.27
CA VAL A 32 -0.63 -4.43 -7.52
C VAL A 32 0.30 -3.22 -7.66
N GLY A 33 1.47 -3.37 -8.25
CA GLY A 33 2.39 -2.23 -8.50
C GLY A 33 3.65 -2.31 -7.62
N GLY A 34 4.40 -1.22 -7.28
CA GLY A 34 4.20 0.22 -7.53
C GLY A 34 4.47 0.69 -8.96
N ILE A 35 3.52 1.36 -9.46
CA ILE A 35 3.51 1.85 -10.83
C ILE A 35 3.88 3.33 -10.83
N ALA A 36 4.86 3.72 -11.64
CA ALA A 36 5.22 5.11 -11.89
C ALA A 36 4.32 5.67 -12.99
N LEU A 37 3.58 6.75 -12.70
CA LEU A 37 2.53 7.27 -13.58
C LEU A 37 3.01 8.37 -14.53
N ASP A 38 3.80 9.32 -14.04
CA ASP A 38 4.27 10.48 -14.78
C ASP A 38 5.73 10.37 -15.25
N GLU A 39 6.13 11.22 -16.18
CA GLU A 39 7.46 11.14 -16.80
C GLU A 39 8.61 11.18 -15.77
N PRO A 40 8.67 12.09 -14.77
CA PRO A 40 9.79 12.12 -13.83
C PRO A 40 9.86 10.89 -12.93
N SER A 41 8.72 10.35 -12.48
CA SER A 41 8.70 9.12 -11.69
C SER A 41 9.09 7.89 -12.52
N ARG A 42 8.74 7.87 -13.81
CA ARG A 42 9.10 6.81 -14.76
C ARG A 42 10.60 6.83 -15.12
N GLU A 43 11.19 8.02 -15.31
CA GLU A 43 12.63 8.16 -15.50
C GLU A 43 13.42 7.66 -14.28
N ALA A 44 12.94 8.00 -13.07
CA ALA A 44 13.51 7.49 -11.83
C ALA A 44 13.39 5.95 -11.74
N ALA A 45 12.23 5.38 -12.09
CA ALA A 45 12.02 3.93 -12.14
C ALA A 45 12.90 3.26 -13.21
N GLN A 46 13.08 3.88 -14.39
CA GLN A 46 13.99 3.39 -15.42
C GLN A 46 15.44 3.30 -14.91
N THR A 47 15.90 4.34 -14.20
CA THR A 47 17.24 4.33 -13.57
C THR A 47 17.40 3.21 -12.55
N LEU A 48 16.33 2.84 -11.84
CA LEU A 48 16.35 1.68 -10.93
C LEU A 48 16.52 0.36 -11.67
N THR A 49 15.93 0.19 -12.87
CA THR A 49 16.12 -1.03 -13.66
C THR A 49 17.56 -1.22 -14.14
N GLU A 50 18.29 -0.13 -14.36
CA GLU A 50 19.71 -0.16 -14.70
C GLU A 50 20.59 -0.67 -13.53
N ARG A 51 20.01 -0.75 -12.32
CA ARG A 51 20.64 -1.26 -11.09
C ARG A 51 20.08 -2.62 -10.67
N ASP A 52 19.63 -3.43 -11.61
CA ASP A 52 19.07 -4.76 -11.39
C ASP A 52 17.84 -4.79 -10.45
N ARG A 53 17.03 -3.72 -10.46
CA ARG A 53 15.76 -3.70 -9.75
C ARG A 53 14.60 -3.91 -10.73
N ASN A 54 13.59 -4.62 -10.27
CA ASN A 54 12.36 -4.79 -11.04
C ASN A 54 11.46 -3.55 -10.87
N GLU A 55 10.96 -3.03 -11.99
CA GLU A 55 9.95 -1.94 -12.00
C GLU A 55 8.96 -2.18 -13.14
N PHE A 56 7.71 -1.78 -12.95
CA PHE A 56 6.73 -1.74 -14.03
C PHE A 56 6.93 -0.47 -14.86
N LEU A 57 7.24 -0.64 -16.14
CA LEU A 57 7.46 0.46 -17.10
C LEU A 57 6.63 0.26 -18.38
N PRO A 58 5.31 0.08 -18.26
CA PRO A 58 4.45 -0.07 -19.43
C PRO A 58 4.48 1.19 -20.30
N PRO A 59 4.20 1.11 -21.61
CA PRO A 59 4.12 2.29 -22.49
C PRO A 59 3.07 3.31 -22.01
N ASP A 60 1.91 2.82 -21.56
CA ASP A 60 0.83 3.58 -20.97
C ASP A 60 0.56 3.04 -19.54
N PRO A 61 0.90 3.80 -18.49
CA PRO A 61 0.73 3.34 -17.12
C PRO A 61 -0.73 3.30 -16.66
N LEU A 62 -1.59 4.21 -17.15
CA LEU A 62 -3.00 4.22 -16.77
C LEU A 62 -3.77 3.07 -17.43
N GLN A 63 -3.51 2.80 -18.71
CA GLN A 63 -4.04 1.60 -19.37
C GLN A 63 -3.55 0.32 -18.69
N PHE A 64 -2.30 0.28 -18.24
CA PHE A 64 -1.78 -0.86 -17.49
C PHE A 64 -2.52 -1.06 -16.16
N VAL A 65 -2.84 0.02 -15.44
CA VAL A 65 -3.67 -0.05 -14.23
C VAL A 65 -5.03 -0.68 -14.54
N ASP A 66 -5.72 -0.19 -15.56
CA ASP A 66 -7.03 -0.70 -16.01
C ASP A 66 -6.96 -2.18 -16.41
N ASP A 67 -5.94 -2.57 -17.20
CA ASP A 67 -5.71 -3.95 -17.63
C ASP A 67 -5.47 -4.90 -16.44
N GLN A 68 -4.71 -4.45 -15.42
CA GLN A 68 -4.46 -5.26 -14.22
C GLN A 68 -5.74 -5.45 -13.39
N LEU A 69 -6.52 -4.39 -13.19
CA LEU A 69 -7.77 -4.45 -12.43
C LEU A 69 -8.84 -5.27 -13.18
N SER A 70 -8.93 -5.14 -14.50
CA SER A 70 -9.82 -5.96 -15.34
C SER A 70 -9.55 -7.45 -15.19
N GLN A 71 -8.28 -7.86 -15.07
CA GLN A 71 -7.90 -9.27 -14.86
C GLN A 71 -8.31 -9.79 -13.48
N LEU A 72 -8.53 -8.91 -12.51
CA LEU A 72 -8.92 -9.26 -11.14
C LEU A 72 -10.44 -9.21 -10.91
N ALA A 73 -11.24 -8.81 -11.90
CA ALA A 73 -12.67 -8.58 -11.74
C ALA A 73 -13.46 -9.77 -11.17
N ASP A 74 -13.07 -11.00 -11.52
CA ASP A 74 -13.71 -12.24 -11.06
C ASP A 74 -12.90 -12.98 -9.97
N VAL A 75 -11.80 -12.37 -9.47
CA VAL A 75 -10.98 -12.96 -8.41
C VAL A 75 -11.52 -12.52 -7.05
N PRO A 76 -11.75 -13.44 -6.08
CA PRO A 76 -12.34 -13.11 -4.79
C PRO A 76 -11.31 -12.43 -3.85
N ILE A 77 -10.77 -11.27 -4.26
CA ILE A 77 -9.82 -10.47 -3.50
C ILE A 77 -10.13 -8.98 -3.67
N ASN A 78 -9.98 -8.20 -2.62
CA ASN A 78 -10.06 -6.74 -2.75
C ASN A 78 -8.80 -6.24 -3.45
N SER A 79 -8.94 -5.81 -4.69
CA SER A 79 -7.83 -5.30 -5.48
C SER A 79 -7.47 -3.87 -5.09
N GLY A 80 -6.17 -3.58 -5.06
CA GLY A 80 -5.64 -2.24 -4.91
C GLY A 80 -4.47 -2.01 -5.87
N VAL A 81 -4.15 -0.76 -6.14
CA VAL A 81 -3.03 -0.38 -7.01
C VAL A 81 -2.13 0.62 -6.30
N ASN A 82 -0.87 0.25 -6.11
CA ASN A 82 0.15 1.13 -5.53
C ASN A 82 0.81 1.96 -6.63
N VAL A 83 0.71 3.28 -6.52
CA VAL A 83 1.15 4.22 -7.55
C VAL A 83 2.13 5.27 -7.02
N ARG A 84 2.95 5.79 -7.92
CA ARG A 84 3.91 6.89 -7.69
C ARG A 84 3.70 7.95 -8.75
N SER A 85 3.65 9.21 -8.32
CA SER A 85 3.60 10.37 -9.21
C SER A 85 4.28 11.56 -8.57
N THR A 86 4.79 12.48 -9.38
CA THR A 86 5.35 13.76 -8.96
C THR A 86 4.34 14.89 -9.06
N THR A 87 3.20 14.64 -9.73
CA THR A 87 2.09 15.57 -9.90
C THR A 87 0.76 14.93 -9.50
N VAL A 88 -0.27 15.75 -9.30
CA VAL A 88 -1.58 15.32 -8.79
C VAL A 88 -2.46 14.69 -9.85
N GLU A 89 -2.41 15.17 -11.07
CA GLU A 89 -3.33 14.77 -12.15
C GLU A 89 -3.30 13.26 -12.42
N PRO A 90 -2.12 12.60 -12.58
CA PRO A 90 -2.11 11.14 -12.78
C PRO A 90 -2.61 10.32 -11.58
N ILE A 91 -2.51 10.87 -10.37
CA ILE A 91 -3.10 10.25 -9.16
C ILE A 91 -4.63 10.27 -9.28
N GLN A 92 -5.20 11.40 -9.67
CA GLN A 92 -6.64 11.56 -9.87
C GLN A 92 -7.15 10.62 -10.99
N GLU A 93 -6.45 10.56 -12.13
CA GLU A 93 -6.81 9.67 -13.23
C GLU A 93 -6.75 8.18 -12.82
N ALA A 94 -5.73 7.79 -12.07
CA ALA A 94 -5.63 6.42 -11.53
C ALA A 94 -6.73 6.13 -10.50
N ALA A 95 -7.13 7.11 -9.69
CA ALA A 95 -8.24 6.98 -8.74
C ALA A 95 -9.57 6.77 -9.45
N ALA A 96 -9.84 7.49 -10.54
CA ALA A 96 -11.03 7.29 -11.37
C ALA A 96 -11.10 5.87 -11.94
N ILE A 97 -9.98 5.33 -12.45
CA ILE A 97 -9.91 3.94 -12.89
C ILE A 97 -10.18 2.96 -11.73
N CYS A 98 -9.59 3.20 -10.56
CA CYS A 98 -9.84 2.37 -9.38
C CYS A 98 -11.33 2.39 -8.98
N ALA A 99 -12.00 3.54 -9.04
CA ALA A 99 -13.42 3.69 -8.75
C ALA A 99 -14.29 2.86 -9.71
N GLU A 100 -13.98 2.86 -11.02
CA GLU A 100 -14.70 2.05 -12.03
C GLU A 100 -14.62 0.55 -11.74
N HIS A 101 -13.53 0.08 -11.15
CA HIS A 101 -13.31 -1.32 -10.76
C HIS A 101 -13.69 -1.65 -9.31
N GLY A 102 -14.10 -0.66 -8.50
CA GLY A 102 -14.30 -0.84 -7.06
C GLY A 102 -13.01 -1.19 -6.31
N ALA A 103 -11.87 -0.76 -6.83
CA ALA A 103 -10.54 -1.03 -6.31
C ALA A 103 -10.03 0.10 -5.40
N ILE A 104 -8.97 -0.19 -4.64
CA ILE A 104 -8.31 0.74 -3.74
C ILE A 104 -7.15 1.44 -4.48
N LEU A 105 -7.12 2.77 -4.49
CA LEU A 105 -5.89 3.47 -4.89
C LEU A 105 -4.95 3.58 -3.68
N GLU A 106 -3.71 3.10 -3.80
CA GLU A 106 -2.68 3.27 -2.77
C GLU A 106 -1.59 4.25 -3.23
N ILE A 107 -1.51 5.41 -2.58
CA ILE A 107 -0.48 6.42 -2.81
C ILE A 107 0.81 5.99 -2.11
N ASN A 108 1.90 5.85 -2.88
CA ASN A 108 3.20 5.44 -2.36
C ASN A 108 3.96 6.61 -1.74
N ALA A 109 3.92 6.72 -0.42
CA ALA A 109 4.69 7.68 0.36
C ALA A 109 5.74 6.99 1.28
N HIS A 110 6.21 5.77 0.91
CA HIS A 110 7.12 5.00 1.76
C HIS A 110 8.45 4.63 1.11
N CYS A 111 8.52 4.62 -0.24
CA CYS A 111 9.71 4.18 -0.95
C CYS A 111 10.91 5.11 -0.67
N ARG A 112 12.08 4.51 -0.32
CA ARG A 112 13.29 5.24 0.01
C ARG A 112 14.39 5.17 -1.06
N GLN A 113 14.04 4.79 -2.28
CA GLN A 113 15.00 4.74 -3.38
C GLN A 113 15.43 6.18 -3.73
N PRO A 114 16.74 6.49 -3.72
CA PRO A 114 17.24 7.85 -3.91
C PRO A 114 16.72 8.52 -5.18
N GLU A 115 16.59 7.75 -6.26
CA GLU A 115 16.11 8.24 -7.56
C GLU A 115 14.65 8.69 -7.48
N LEU A 116 13.79 7.88 -6.86
CA LEU A 116 12.38 8.22 -6.65
C LEU A 116 12.21 9.37 -5.65
N CYS A 117 12.99 9.38 -4.57
CA CYS A 117 12.98 10.49 -3.60
C CYS A 117 13.45 11.80 -4.24
N ALA A 118 14.48 11.76 -5.08
CA ALA A 118 14.97 12.93 -5.81
C ALA A 118 13.94 13.46 -6.82
N ALA A 119 13.13 12.58 -7.41
CA ALA A 119 12.00 12.97 -8.25
C ALA A 119 10.81 13.54 -7.45
N GLY A 120 10.79 13.37 -6.13
CA GLY A 120 9.71 13.85 -5.25
C GLY A 120 8.69 12.77 -4.88
N CYS A 121 8.97 11.50 -5.13
CA CYS A 121 8.12 10.35 -4.74
C CYS A 121 8.56 9.73 -3.42
N GLY A 122 7.82 8.72 -2.96
CA GLY A 122 8.17 7.93 -1.80
C GLY A 122 8.25 8.74 -0.50
N GLU A 123 9.29 8.52 0.32
CA GLU A 123 9.43 9.20 1.62
C GLU A 123 9.60 10.72 1.51
N SER A 124 10.02 11.24 0.35
CA SER A 124 10.04 12.70 0.12
C SER A 124 8.63 13.29 -0.01
N LEU A 125 7.66 12.51 -0.52
CA LEU A 125 6.25 12.90 -0.49
C LEU A 125 5.70 12.84 0.94
N LEU A 126 6.09 11.82 1.74
CA LEU A 126 5.72 11.75 3.16
C LEU A 126 6.23 12.96 3.96
N ALA A 127 7.45 13.41 3.67
CA ALA A 127 8.04 14.59 4.29
C ALA A 127 7.35 15.91 3.87
N ASP A 128 6.69 15.92 2.71
CA ASP A 128 5.89 17.06 2.21
C ASP A 128 4.39 16.76 2.43
N SER A 129 3.96 16.84 3.69
CA SER A 129 2.59 16.48 4.08
C SER A 129 1.52 17.36 3.45
N ASP A 130 1.83 18.60 3.02
CA ASP A 130 0.87 19.46 2.30
C ASP A 130 0.59 18.91 0.90
N ARG A 131 1.63 18.52 0.18
CA ARG A 131 1.49 17.88 -1.14
C ARG A 131 0.83 16.50 -1.02
N LEU A 132 1.20 15.69 -0.02
CA LEU A 132 0.55 14.41 0.23
C LEU A 132 -0.96 14.58 0.46
N THR A 133 -1.35 15.56 1.27
CA THR A 133 -2.77 15.91 1.52
C THR A 133 -3.49 16.25 0.21
N THR A 134 -2.88 17.07 -0.65
CA THR A 134 -3.45 17.42 -1.96
C THR A 134 -3.67 16.18 -2.85
N TYR A 135 -2.76 15.20 -2.82
CA TYR A 135 -2.91 13.96 -3.59
C TYR A 135 -4.07 13.10 -3.06
N VAL A 136 -4.20 13.03 -1.73
CA VAL A 136 -5.31 12.31 -1.10
C VAL A 136 -6.65 12.96 -1.42
N GLU A 137 -6.76 14.30 -1.31
CA GLU A 137 -7.98 15.05 -1.67
C GLU A 137 -8.39 14.81 -3.12
N ALA A 138 -7.44 14.82 -4.06
CA ALA A 138 -7.71 14.56 -5.47
C ALA A 138 -8.19 13.13 -5.72
N ALA A 139 -7.58 12.15 -5.07
CA ALA A 139 -7.97 10.74 -5.20
C ALA A 139 -9.35 10.48 -4.58
N ALA A 140 -9.61 11.00 -3.37
CA ALA A 140 -10.89 10.85 -2.68
C ALA A 140 -12.06 11.50 -3.44
N GLY A 141 -11.78 12.51 -4.27
CA GLY A 141 -12.78 13.15 -5.13
C GLY A 141 -13.34 12.27 -6.25
N GLU A 142 -12.72 11.12 -6.53
CA GLU A 142 -13.11 10.18 -7.60
C GLU A 142 -13.94 8.98 -7.07
N ASP A 143 -14.42 9.02 -5.82
CA ASP A 143 -15.20 7.95 -5.19
C ASP A 143 -14.48 6.58 -5.09
N SER A 144 -13.15 6.55 -5.21
CA SER A 144 -12.35 5.36 -4.93
C SER A 144 -11.98 5.30 -3.45
N ALA A 145 -11.81 4.10 -2.89
CA ALA A 145 -11.17 3.93 -1.60
C ALA A 145 -9.69 4.33 -1.69
N VAL A 146 -9.21 5.17 -0.77
CA VAL A 146 -7.85 5.71 -0.79
C VAL A 146 -7.02 5.14 0.36
N SER A 147 -5.92 4.49 0.00
CA SER A 147 -4.86 4.05 0.90
C SER A 147 -3.63 4.93 0.77
N VAL A 148 -2.97 5.23 1.88
CA VAL A 148 -1.66 5.88 1.86
C VAL A 148 -0.64 4.96 2.49
N LYS A 149 0.35 4.52 1.69
CA LYS A 149 1.45 3.72 2.21
C LYS A 149 2.58 4.61 2.69
N ILE A 150 2.83 4.54 3.99
CA ILE A 150 3.86 5.31 4.70
C ILE A 150 4.92 4.41 5.31
N ARG A 151 5.97 5.01 5.88
CA ARG A 151 6.97 4.31 6.67
C ARG A 151 7.37 5.10 7.90
N THR A 152 7.85 4.40 8.90
CA THR A 152 8.49 4.98 10.08
C THR A 152 9.90 5.50 9.78
N GLU A 153 10.49 6.20 10.74
CA GLU A 153 11.90 6.61 10.74
C GLU A 153 12.27 7.62 9.64
N VAL A 154 11.30 8.43 9.19
CA VAL A 154 11.58 9.56 8.31
C VAL A 154 11.85 10.79 9.17
N PRO A 155 13.07 11.39 9.10
CA PRO A 155 13.42 12.51 9.97
C PRO A 155 12.48 13.70 9.83
N GLY A 156 11.98 14.20 10.97
CA GLY A 156 11.11 15.38 11.02
C GLY A 156 9.64 15.11 10.66
N VAL A 157 9.25 13.86 10.43
CA VAL A 157 7.86 13.46 10.20
C VAL A 157 7.25 12.95 11.50
N ASP A 158 6.14 13.57 11.91
CA ASP A 158 5.27 13.11 12.99
C ASP A 158 4.10 12.32 12.38
N LEU A 159 4.17 10.99 12.43
CA LEU A 159 3.24 10.10 11.74
C LEU A 159 1.79 10.20 12.24
N PRO A 160 1.50 10.30 13.55
CA PRO A 160 0.12 10.54 14.01
C PRO A 160 -0.47 11.84 13.45
N THR A 161 0.30 12.92 13.39
CA THR A 161 -0.15 14.17 12.77
C THR A 161 -0.40 14.01 11.27
N VAL A 162 0.48 13.29 10.55
CA VAL A 162 0.27 13.00 9.12
C VAL A 162 -0.98 12.15 8.93
N ALA A 163 -1.18 11.11 9.74
CA ALA A 163 -2.35 10.24 9.69
C ALA A 163 -3.66 11.04 9.85
N GLN A 164 -3.73 11.94 10.82
CA GLN A 164 -4.88 12.84 11.00
C GLN A 164 -5.12 13.77 9.80
N ARG A 165 -4.05 14.19 9.13
CA ARG A 165 -4.16 15.08 7.95
C ARG A 165 -4.70 14.33 6.74
N ILE A 166 -4.19 13.13 6.46
CA ILE A 166 -4.68 12.32 5.35
C ILE A 166 -6.11 11.82 5.59
N GLU A 167 -6.48 11.49 6.83
CA GLU A 167 -7.87 11.17 7.20
C GLU A 167 -8.83 12.31 6.86
N ARG A 168 -8.49 13.55 7.28
CA ARG A 168 -9.29 14.74 6.95
C ARG A 168 -9.37 15.03 5.46
N ALA A 169 -8.36 14.62 4.71
CA ALA A 169 -8.30 14.75 3.25
C ALA A 169 -9.13 13.66 2.52
N GLY A 170 -9.63 12.66 3.24
CA GLY A 170 -10.50 11.62 2.71
C GLY A 170 -9.83 10.27 2.48
N ALA A 171 -8.66 10.00 3.07
CA ALA A 171 -8.11 8.65 3.09
C ALA A 171 -8.98 7.72 3.95
N ASP A 172 -9.12 6.46 3.52
CA ASP A 172 -9.81 5.39 4.24
C ASP A 172 -8.83 4.47 4.95
N ILE A 173 -7.63 4.31 4.40
CA ILE A 173 -6.63 3.33 4.81
C ILE A 173 -5.28 4.01 5.01
N ILE A 174 -4.58 3.61 6.07
CA ILE A 174 -3.16 3.87 6.22
C ILE A 174 -2.39 2.55 6.27
N HIS A 175 -1.41 2.38 5.38
CA HIS A 175 -0.59 1.18 5.25
C HIS A 175 0.82 1.48 5.76
N VAL A 176 1.16 1.00 6.95
CA VAL A 176 2.35 1.42 7.70
C VAL A 176 3.46 0.39 7.59
N ASP A 177 4.56 0.75 6.94
CA ASP A 177 5.84 0.02 7.05
C ASP A 177 6.51 0.44 8.37
N ALA A 178 6.24 -0.32 9.43
CA ALA A 178 6.56 0.05 10.81
C ALA A 178 8.05 -0.12 11.17
N MET A 179 8.84 -0.81 10.33
CA MET A 179 10.28 -1.03 10.54
C MET A 179 10.56 -1.55 11.97
N ASP A 180 11.46 -0.88 12.71
CA ASP A 180 11.81 -1.20 14.10
C ASP A 180 11.02 -0.30 15.11
N SER A 181 9.86 0.24 14.71
CA SER A 181 9.05 1.19 15.47
C SER A 181 7.57 0.78 15.50
N GLU A 182 7.30 -0.50 15.81
CA GLU A 182 5.98 -1.13 15.71
C GLU A 182 4.91 -0.46 16.59
N GLN A 183 5.32 0.13 17.71
CA GLN A 183 4.42 0.84 18.63
C GLN A 183 3.74 2.06 18.01
N ILE A 184 4.25 2.58 16.88
CA ILE A 184 3.62 3.67 16.14
C ILE A 184 2.20 3.32 15.68
N ILE A 185 1.90 2.03 15.52
CA ILE A 185 0.55 1.54 15.19
C ILE A 185 -0.45 2.00 16.27
N THR A 186 -0.11 1.85 17.56
CA THR A 186 -0.98 2.30 18.66
C THR A 186 -1.18 3.82 18.64
N GLU A 187 -0.12 4.59 18.34
CA GLU A 187 -0.24 6.05 18.30
C GLU A 187 -1.13 6.52 17.14
N ILE A 188 -1.12 5.79 16.01
CA ILE A 188 -2.01 6.07 14.86
C ILE A 188 -3.44 5.62 15.18
N ASP A 189 -3.66 4.44 15.78
CA ASP A 189 -4.97 3.92 16.19
C ASP A 189 -5.66 4.88 17.19
N GLU A 190 -4.88 5.42 18.15
CA GLU A 190 -5.40 6.41 19.09
C GLU A 190 -5.71 7.78 18.47
N ALA A 191 -5.09 8.10 17.33
CA ALA A 191 -5.18 9.42 16.70
C ALA A 191 -6.22 9.51 15.58
N THR A 192 -6.66 8.40 14.97
CA THR A 192 -7.51 8.36 13.77
C THR A 192 -8.48 7.18 13.80
N GLU A 193 -9.49 7.23 12.91
CA GLU A 193 -10.41 6.11 12.62
C GLU A 193 -10.04 5.41 11.29
N LEU A 194 -8.84 5.64 10.75
CA LEU A 194 -8.37 4.99 9.53
C LEU A 194 -8.27 3.48 9.71
N PHE A 195 -8.56 2.73 8.65
CA PHE A 195 -8.24 1.30 8.61
C PHE A 195 -6.73 1.10 8.52
N ILE A 196 -6.11 0.51 9.54
CA ILE A 196 -4.66 0.38 9.66
C ILE A 196 -4.19 -0.97 9.14
N ILE A 197 -3.35 -0.96 8.10
CA ILE A 197 -2.62 -2.14 7.63
C ILE A 197 -1.18 -2.04 8.12
N ALA A 198 -0.74 -2.94 8.98
CA ALA A 198 0.64 -3.00 9.44
C ALA A 198 1.51 -3.87 8.52
N ASN A 199 2.69 -3.38 8.20
CA ASN A 199 3.68 -4.04 7.35
C ASN A 199 5.06 -4.02 8.01
N ASN A 200 5.89 -4.90 7.62
CA ASN A 200 7.27 -5.20 7.91
C ASN A 200 7.43 -6.43 8.80
N GLU A 201 8.29 -7.34 8.37
CA GLU A 201 8.67 -8.56 9.07
C GLU A 201 7.48 -9.45 9.54
N VAL A 202 6.29 -9.29 8.94
CA VAL A 202 5.14 -10.16 9.18
C VAL A 202 5.42 -11.53 8.57
N ARG A 203 5.64 -12.56 9.40
CA ARG A 203 6.08 -13.88 8.92
C ARG A 203 5.61 -15.07 9.74
N ASP A 204 5.00 -14.84 10.89
CA ASP A 204 4.54 -15.88 11.82
C ASP A 204 3.47 -15.36 12.79
N ARG A 205 3.01 -16.27 13.68
CA ARG A 205 2.00 -15.95 14.68
C ARG A 205 2.41 -14.81 15.63
N GLN A 206 3.69 -14.74 15.99
CA GLN A 206 4.15 -13.72 16.94
C GLN A 206 4.03 -12.33 16.30
N SER A 207 4.55 -12.13 15.10
CA SER A 207 4.49 -10.86 14.39
C SER A 207 3.05 -10.43 14.08
N VAL A 208 2.14 -11.37 13.75
CA VAL A 208 0.71 -11.08 13.55
C VAL A 208 0.08 -10.60 14.85
N GLN A 209 0.28 -11.33 15.95
CA GLN A 209 -0.29 -10.97 17.26
C GLN A 209 0.23 -9.65 17.79
N GLU A 210 1.47 -9.32 17.51
CA GLU A 210 2.10 -8.07 17.89
C GLU A 210 1.41 -6.88 17.20
N TYR A 211 1.31 -6.88 15.87
CA TYR A 211 0.69 -5.79 15.13
C TYR A 211 -0.81 -5.63 15.40
N LEU A 212 -1.56 -6.74 15.41
CA LEU A 212 -2.99 -6.69 15.73
C LEU A 212 -3.21 -6.30 17.21
N GLY A 213 -2.28 -6.67 18.11
CA GLY A 213 -2.28 -6.24 19.50
C GLY A 213 -1.98 -4.75 19.71
N TYR A 214 -1.26 -4.11 18.80
CA TYR A 214 -1.03 -2.66 18.78
C TYR A 214 -2.20 -1.86 18.19
N GLY A 215 -3.24 -2.52 17.66
CA GLY A 215 -4.43 -1.86 17.12
C GLY A 215 -4.54 -1.89 15.60
N ALA A 216 -3.62 -2.56 14.88
CA ALA A 216 -3.79 -2.73 13.44
C ALA A 216 -5.07 -3.53 13.12
N ASP A 217 -5.80 -3.12 12.10
CA ASP A 217 -6.98 -3.83 11.59
C ASP A 217 -6.59 -5.03 10.73
N ALA A 218 -5.47 -4.93 10.02
CA ALA A 218 -4.93 -5.98 9.17
C ALA A 218 -3.40 -5.95 9.18
N VAL A 219 -2.79 -7.05 8.74
CA VAL A 219 -1.36 -7.13 8.47
C VAL A 219 -1.11 -7.34 6.99
N SER A 220 0.09 -6.99 6.50
CA SER A 220 0.47 -7.26 5.12
C SER A 220 1.82 -7.94 5.00
N VAL A 221 1.97 -8.74 3.95
CA VAL A 221 3.19 -9.48 3.64
C VAL A 221 3.75 -8.99 2.30
N GLY A 222 5.02 -8.57 2.33
CA GLY A 222 5.77 -8.15 1.13
C GLY A 222 6.50 -9.33 0.47
N ARG A 223 7.84 -9.32 0.48
CA ARG A 223 8.70 -10.30 -0.23
C ARG A 223 8.35 -11.78 -0.07
N PRO A 224 7.89 -12.27 1.10
CA PRO A 224 7.46 -13.67 1.19
C PRO A 224 6.24 -14.02 0.33
N SER A 225 5.42 -13.05 -0.08
CA SER A 225 4.29 -13.26 -0.98
C SER A 225 4.68 -13.54 -2.45
N ARG A 226 5.97 -13.51 -2.79
CA ARG A 226 6.48 -14.07 -4.06
C ARG A 226 6.17 -15.56 -4.21
N GLU A 227 5.99 -16.24 -3.09
CA GLU A 227 5.52 -17.61 -3.00
C GLU A 227 4.16 -17.61 -2.29
N PRO A 228 3.04 -17.31 -3.00
CA PRO A 228 1.72 -17.15 -2.38
C PRO A 228 1.26 -18.38 -1.59
N GLU A 229 1.61 -19.58 -2.05
CA GLU A 229 1.35 -20.85 -1.35
C GLU A 229 2.48 -21.24 -0.39
N GLY A 230 3.49 -20.39 -0.23
CA GLY A 230 4.67 -20.67 0.57
C GLY A 230 4.40 -20.73 2.08
N PRO A 231 5.32 -21.33 2.85
CA PRO A 231 5.10 -21.62 4.28
C PRO A 231 4.97 -20.34 5.15
N VAL A 232 5.46 -19.19 4.70
CA VAL A 232 5.27 -17.92 5.41
C VAL A 232 3.83 -17.47 5.28
N MET A 233 3.30 -17.45 4.05
CA MET A 233 1.93 -17.05 3.77
C MET A 233 0.92 -17.91 4.54
N GLN A 234 1.09 -19.23 4.53
CA GLN A 234 0.23 -20.16 5.27
C GLN A 234 0.25 -19.88 6.78
N ARG A 235 1.45 -19.73 7.37
CA ARG A 235 1.55 -19.42 8.82
C ARG A 235 0.92 -18.09 9.21
N VAL A 236 1.07 -17.08 8.36
CA VAL A 236 0.47 -15.76 8.60
C VAL A 236 -1.06 -15.83 8.47
N ALA A 237 -1.58 -16.48 7.43
CA ALA A 237 -3.02 -16.68 7.25
C ALA A 237 -3.64 -17.45 8.44
N GLU A 238 -3.05 -18.57 8.85
CA GLU A 238 -3.49 -19.32 10.04
C GLU A 238 -3.46 -18.46 11.32
N ALA A 239 -2.47 -17.57 11.45
CA ALA A 239 -2.36 -16.70 12.61
C ALA A 239 -3.42 -15.59 12.61
N VAL A 240 -3.75 -15.03 11.45
CA VAL A 240 -4.83 -14.05 11.27
C VAL A 240 -6.19 -14.68 11.54
N ASP A 241 -6.46 -15.87 10.99
CA ASP A 241 -7.71 -16.60 11.22
C ASP A 241 -7.92 -16.98 12.69
N ALA A 242 -6.82 -17.28 13.40
CA ALA A 242 -6.84 -17.63 14.82
C ALA A 242 -6.86 -16.41 15.75
N TRP A 243 -6.81 -15.18 15.22
CA TRP A 243 -6.83 -13.98 16.05
C TRP A 243 -8.23 -13.68 16.58
N GLU A 244 -8.36 -13.72 17.89
CA GLU A 244 -9.54 -13.23 18.61
C GLU A 244 -9.19 -11.85 19.18
N ALA A 245 -9.85 -10.80 18.69
CA ALA A 245 -9.65 -9.46 19.23
C ALA A 245 -9.96 -9.47 20.74
N PRO A 246 -9.09 -8.91 21.59
CA PRO A 246 -9.40 -8.76 22.99
C PRO A 246 -10.70 -7.96 23.16
N ALA A 247 -11.58 -8.37 24.08
CA ALA A 247 -12.79 -7.61 24.38
C ALA A 247 -12.39 -6.20 24.81
N ARG A 248 -12.83 -5.19 24.04
CA ARG A 248 -12.63 -3.77 24.36
C ARG A 248 -13.46 -3.37 25.56
#